data_f948db4bb49b330807675b6d2e2e0b7a
#
_entry.id   f948db4bb49b330807675b6d2e2e0b7a
#
_cell.length_a   1.000
_cell.length_b   1.000
_cell.length_c   1.000
_cell.angle_alpha   90.00
_cell.angle_beta   90.00
_cell.angle_gamma   90.00
#
_symmetry.space_group_name_H-M   'P 1'
#
loop_
_entity.id
_entity.type
_entity.pdbx_description
1 polymer ?
#
loop_
_entity_poly.entity_id
_entity_poly.type
_entity_poly.pdbx_seq_one_letter_code
_entity_poly.pdbx_strand_id
1 'polypeptide(L)'
;MQAFFQNLMLFLDSGSVFVYIFIFVGKIAEVAIATLRMMLINRGERLMGVVAAILEYTLWIFVTASAITNFQDDPMKVVVLIIAFALGNLAGSLLEEKLAFGLCTLSVIAMNSERAQTIAHELRYSGFAVTTMQAEGISGNKREILTITARRKYVQEIIQIINNTDPHVMITIAMTSSVKGGFLKDKVKKHEMDITEFLAQNPAPQEETHTEAESDQAE
;
A
#
# COMPACT_ATOMS: atom_id res chain seq x y z
N MET A 1 -27.31 16.32 -28.55
CA MET A 1 -27.09 16.50 -27.10
C MET A 1 -28.39 16.69 -26.34
N GLN A 2 -29.28 17.62 -26.72
CA GLN A 2 -30.57 17.84 -26.01
C GLN A 2 -31.44 16.59 -25.92
N ALA A 3 -31.62 15.83 -26.99
CA ALA A 3 -32.40 14.59 -27.00
C ALA A 3 -31.84 13.51 -26.05
N PHE A 4 -30.52 13.40 -25.94
CA PHE A 4 -29.89 12.48 -24.98
C PHE A 4 -30.21 12.87 -23.54
N PHE A 5 -30.09 14.16 -23.21
CA PHE A 5 -30.43 14.65 -21.87
C PHE A 5 -31.92 14.50 -21.54
N GLN A 6 -32.81 14.74 -22.51
CA GLN A 6 -34.25 14.53 -22.31
C GLN A 6 -34.59 13.05 -22.07
N ASN A 7 -34.04 12.15 -22.85
CA ASN A 7 -34.26 10.69 -22.66
C ASN A 7 -33.67 10.21 -21.33
N LEU A 8 -32.52 10.72 -20.93
CA LEU A 8 -31.91 10.42 -19.64
C LEU A 8 -32.79 10.93 -18.48
N MET A 9 -33.31 12.15 -18.57
CA MET A 9 -34.20 12.72 -17.56
C MET A 9 -35.52 11.92 -17.45
N LEU A 10 -36.11 11.54 -18.57
CA LEU A 10 -37.30 10.68 -18.59
C LEU A 10 -37.05 9.30 -17.97
N PHE A 11 -35.86 8.74 -18.21
CA PHE A 11 -35.45 7.47 -17.58
C PHE A 11 -35.28 7.63 -16.06
N LEU A 12 -34.65 8.71 -15.59
CA LEU A 12 -34.42 8.99 -14.19
C LEU A 12 -35.69 9.36 -13.41
N ASP A 13 -36.71 9.88 -14.10
CA ASP A 13 -38.01 10.22 -13.54
C ASP A 13 -38.95 9.00 -13.46
N SER A 14 -38.65 7.95 -14.17
CA SER A 14 -39.41 6.72 -14.11
C SER A 14 -39.22 6.02 -12.76
N GLY A 15 -40.31 5.68 -12.04
CA GLY A 15 -40.26 4.85 -10.83
C GLY A 15 -39.89 3.38 -11.12
N SER A 16 -39.08 3.17 -12.15
CA SER A 16 -38.66 1.85 -12.62
C SER A 16 -37.58 1.27 -11.70
N VAL A 17 -37.61 -0.03 -11.47
CA VAL A 17 -36.56 -0.80 -10.75
C VAL A 17 -35.16 -0.52 -11.30
N PHE A 18 -35.04 -0.23 -12.58
CA PHE A 18 -33.75 0.12 -13.20
C PHE A 18 -33.15 1.41 -12.64
N VAL A 19 -33.92 2.38 -12.19
CA VAL A 19 -33.44 3.62 -11.56
C VAL A 19 -32.80 3.31 -10.20
N TYR A 20 -33.43 2.43 -9.41
CA TYR A 20 -32.84 2.01 -8.13
C TYR A 20 -31.53 1.26 -8.33
N ILE A 21 -31.44 0.38 -9.32
CA ILE A 21 -30.20 -0.32 -9.67
C ILE A 21 -29.14 0.69 -10.11
N PHE A 22 -29.51 1.66 -10.93
CA PHE A 22 -28.59 2.72 -11.38
C PHE A 22 -28.06 3.55 -10.20
N ILE A 23 -28.93 4.00 -9.29
CA ILE A 23 -28.53 4.73 -8.09
C ILE A 23 -27.61 3.85 -7.22
N PHE A 24 -27.97 2.60 -7.00
CA PHE A 24 -27.24 1.67 -6.15
C PHE A 24 -25.82 1.40 -6.68
N VAL A 25 -25.72 0.93 -7.92
CA VAL A 25 -24.42 0.59 -8.55
C VAL A 25 -23.59 1.83 -8.80
N GLY A 26 -24.23 2.91 -9.28
CA GLY A 26 -23.57 4.19 -9.54
C GLY A 26 -22.98 4.80 -8.26
N LYS A 27 -23.72 4.72 -7.13
CA LYS A 27 -23.22 5.23 -5.84
C LYS A 27 -22.06 4.41 -5.30
N ILE A 28 -22.14 3.08 -5.40
CA ILE A 28 -21.01 2.21 -5.00
C ILE A 28 -19.78 2.54 -5.83
N ALA A 29 -19.90 2.68 -7.15
CA ALA A 29 -18.79 2.99 -8.03
C ALA A 29 -18.18 4.38 -7.72
N GLU A 30 -19.03 5.40 -7.54
CA GLU A 30 -18.63 6.76 -7.18
C GLU A 30 -17.79 6.77 -5.88
N VAL A 31 -18.32 6.15 -4.81
CA VAL A 31 -17.64 6.12 -3.50
C VAL A 31 -16.35 5.30 -3.56
N ALA A 32 -16.32 4.21 -4.31
CA ALA A 32 -15.10 3.43 -4.53
C ALA A 32 -14.02 4.26 -5.23
N ILE A 33 -14.38 5.07 -6.25
CA ILE A 33 -13.47 5.98 -6.94
C ILE A 33 -13.00 7.09 -5.97
N ALA A 34 -13.88 7.63 -5.12
CA ALA A 34 -13.55 8.61 -4.10
C ALA A 34 -12.45 8.09 -3.14
N THR A 35 -12.60 6.83 -2.70
CA THR A 35 -11.60 6.16 -1.85
C THR A 35 -10.26 6.03 -2.57
N LEU A 36 -10.27 5.59 -3.83
CA LEU A 36 -9.06 5.49 -4.66
C LEU A 36 -8.39 6.84 -4.88
N ARG A 37 -9.16 7.89 -5.14
CA ARG A 37 -8.65 9.27 -5.29
C ARG A 37 -7.90 9.71 -4.03
N MET A 38 -8.49 9.52 -2.85
CA MET A 38 -7.85 9.87 -1.59
C MET A 38 -6.52 9.15 -1.42
N MET A 39 -6.48 7.86 -1.76
CA MET A 39 -5.27 7.06 -1.71
C MET A 39 -4.19 7.56 -2.68
N LEU A 40 -4.55 7.89 -3.92
CA LEU A 40 -3.62 8.42 -4.93
C LEU A 40 -3.01 9.75 -4.48
N ILE A 41 -3.82 10.66 -3.93
CA ILE A 41 -3.37 11.95 -3.42
C ILE A 41 -2.38 11.76 -2.25
N ASN A 42 -2.70 10.90 -1.30
CA ASN A 42 -1.84 10.61 -0.14
C ASN A 42 -0.49 9.99 -0.55
N ARG A 43 -0.42 9.37 -1.72
CA ARG A 43 0.82 8.81 -2.30
C ARG A 43 1.58 9.78 -3.19
N GLY A 44 1.08 11.00 -3.37
CA GLY A 44 1.71 12.00 -4.22
C GLY A 44 1.43 11.85 -5.72
N GLU A 45 0.56 10.90 -6.11
CA GLU A 45 0.14 10.68 -7.50
C GLU A 45 -0.93 11.71 -7.92
N ARG A 46 -0.49 12.97 -7.98
CA ARG A 46 -1.40 14.13 -8.11
C ARG A 46 -2.23 14.08 -9.40
N LEU A 47 -1.60 13.73 -10.52
CA LEU A 47 -2.29 13.71 -11.82
C LEU A 47 -3.37 12.64 -11.88
N MET A 48 -3.08 11.43 -11.41
CA MET A 48 -4.06 10.34 -11.32
C MET A 48 -5.19 10.70 -10.35
N GLY A 49 -4.88 11.41 -9.26
CA GLY A 49 -5.87 11.94 -8.33
C GLY A 49 -6.83 12.92 -8.99
N VAL A 50 -6.35 13.81 -9.89
CA VAL A 50 -7.20 14.74 -10.64
C VAL A 50 -8.12 14.00 -11.62
N VAL A 51 -7.60 13.00 -12.34
CA VAL A 51 -8.42 12.17 -13.25
C VAL A 51 -9.52 11.43 -12.48
N ALA A 52 -9.17 10.83 -11.34
CA ALA A 52 -10.14 10.17 -10.48
C ALA A 52 -11.21 11.15 -9.95
N ALA A 53 -10.84 12.39 -9.60
CA ALA A 53 -11.78 13.42 -9.16
C ALA A 53 -12.80 13.80 -10.24
N ILE A 54 -12.37 13.91 -11.50
CA ILE A 54 -13.29 14.22 -12.62
C ILE A 54 -14.30 13.09 -12.79
N LEU A 55 -13.84 11.82 -12.76
CA LEU A 55 -14.73 10.65 -12.88
C LEU A 55 -15.72 10.56 -11.70
N GLU A 56 -15.23 10.74 -10.48
CA GLU A 56 -16.05 10.74 -9.26
C GLU A 56 -17.15 11.80 -9.32
N TYR A 57 -16.78 13.04 -9.61
CA TYR A 57 -17.75 14.15 -9.66
C TYR A 57 -18.76 14.00 -10.79
N THR A 58 -18.35 13.45 -11.93
CA THR A 58 -19.27 13.15 -13.03
C THR A 58 -20.31 12.13 -12.59
N LEU A 59 -19.91 11.04 -11.97
CA LEU A 59 -20.84 10.04 -11.43
C LEU A 59 -21.71 10.63 -10.34
N TRP A 60 -21.13 11.42 -9.43
CA TRP A 60 -21.86 12.07 -8.34
C TRP A 60 -23.03 12.92 -8.83
N ILE A 61 -22.82 13.74 -9.86
CA ILE A 61 -23.87 14.59 -10.42
C ILE A 61 -25.04 13.75 -10.92
N PHE A 62 -24.78 12.71 -11.72
CA PHE A 62 -25.84 11.87 -12.30
C PHE A 62 -26.57 11.04 -11.23
N VAL A 63 -25.83 10.41 -10.33
CA VAL A 63 -26.39 9.55 -9.28
C VAL A 63 -27.21 10.37 -8.28
N THR A 64 -26.66 11.49 -7.82
CA THR A 64 -27.31 12.35 -6.83
C THR A 64 -28.54 13.04 -7.43
N ALA A 65 -28.45 13.54 -8.67
CA ALA A 65 -29.59 14.10 -9.36
C ALA A 65 -30.73 13.08 -9.47
N SER A 66 -30.42 11.84 -9.86
CA SER A 66 -31.42 10.75 -9.95
C SER A 66 -32.10 10.44 -8.61
N ALA A 67 -31.34 10.51 -7.52
CA ALA A 67 -31.88 10.21 -6.19
C ALA A 67 -32.74 11.36 -5.63
N ILE A 68 -32.39 12.63 -5.94
CA ILE A 68 -33.12 13.80 -5.43
C ILE A 68 -34.34 14.13 -6.28
N THR A 69 -34.34 13.78 -7.57
CA THR A 69 -35.50 13.98 -8.44
C THR A 69 -36.71 13.23 -7.88
N ASN A 70 -37.81 13.95 -7.65
CA ASN A 70 -39.04 13.44 -7.05
C ASN A 70 -38.84 12.77 -5.68
N PHE A 71 -37.90 13.28 -4.88
CA PHE A 71 -37.63 12.77 -3.52
C PHE A 71 -38.88 12.76 -2.63
N GLN A 72 -39.77 13.75 -2.77
CA GLN A 72 -41.00 13.83 -1.96
C GLN A 72 -42.00 12.73 -2.29
N ASP A 73 -42.02 12.26 -3.53
CA ASP A 73 -42.93 11.21 -3.99
C ASP A 73 -42.34 9.80 -3.77
N ASP A 74 -41.00 9.69 -3.74
CA ASP A 74 -40.31 8.42 -3.62
C ASP A 74 -39.09 8.50 -2.68
N PRO A 75 -39.31 8.52 -1.36
CA PRO A 75 -38.22 8.59 -0.38
C PRO A 75 -37.35 7.32 -0.36
N MET A 76 -37.80 6.20 -0.98
CA MET A 76 -37.03 4.95 -1.03
C MET A 76 -35.74 5.10 -1.82
N LYS A 77 -35.68 6.00 -2.81
CA LYS A 77 -34.46 6.33 -3.56
C LYS A 77 -33.34 6.80 -2.63
N VAL A 78 -33.67 7.61 -1.61
CA VAL A 78 -32.70 8.09 -0.63
C VAL A 78 -32.20 6.97 0.29
N VAL A 79 -33.09 6.07 0.69
CA VAL A 79 -32.71 4.89 1.48
C VAL A 79 -31.70 4.03 0.72
N VAL A 80 -31.96 3.76 -0.56
CA VAL A 80 -31.08 3.03 -1.46
C VAL A 80 -29.72 3.76 -1.59
N LEU A 81 -29.73 5.08 -1.73
CA LEU A 81 -28.51 5.90 -1.81
C LEU A 81 -27.65 5.77 -0.55
N ILE A 82 -28.26 5.83 0.63
CA ILE A 82 -27.54 5.69 1.92
C ILE A 82 -26.91 4.32 2.06
N ILE A 83 -27.64 3.27 1.75
CA ILE A 83 -27.13 1.88 1.81
C ILE A 83 -26.01 1.69 0.81
N ALA A 84 -26.20 2.17 -0.43
CA ALA A 84 -25.18 2.11 -1.47
C ALA A 84 -23.90 2.87 -1.09
N PHE A 85 -24.02 4.02 -0.42
CA PHE A 85 -22.89 4.78 0.11
C PHE A 85 -22.09 3.95 1.12
N ALA A 86 -22.75 3.30 2.08
CA ALA A 86 -22.09 2.45 3.07
C ALA A 86 -21.36 1.27 2.42
N LEU A 87 -22.02 0.59 1.48
CA LEU A 87 -21.43 -0.51 0.71
C LEU A 87 -20.30 -0.03 -0.22
N GLY A 88 -20.40 1.18 -0.75
CA GLY A 88 -19.37 1.80 -1.57
C GLY A 88 -18.07 2.04 -0.79
N ASN A 89 -18.16 2.48 0.47
CA ASN A 89 -16.98 2.61 1.34
C ASN A 89 -16.33 1.25 1.59
N LEU A 90 -17.12 0.22 1.85
CA LEU A 90 -16.59 -1.14 2.01
C LEU A 90 -15.92 -1.63 0.72
N ALA A 91 -16.59 -1.47 -0.43
CA ALA A 91 -16.03 -1.85 -1.73
C ALA A 91 -14.74 -1.10 -2.05
N GLY A 92 -14.69 0.20 -1.77
CA GLY A 92 -13.50 1.04 -1.95
C GLY A 92 -12.33 0.59 -1.07
N SER A 93 -12.58 0.24 0.19
CA SER A 93 -11.57 -0.30 1.10
C SER A 93 -11.03 -1.65 0.64
N LEU A 94 -11.90 -2.57 0.22
CA LEU A 94 -11.47 -3.86 -0.33
C LEU A 94 -10.68 -3.71 -1.63
N LEU A 95 -11.07 -2.75 -2.47
CA LEU A 95 -10.36 -2.47 -3.71
C LEU A 95 -8.96 -1.89 -3.43
N GLU A 96 -8.84 -0.99 -2.44
CA GLU A 96 -7.55 -0.45 -1.98
C GLU A 96 -6.62 -1.57 -1.49
N GLU A 97 -7.15 -2.49 -0.70
CA GLU A 97 -6.38 -3.63 -0.20
C GLU A 97 -5.88 -4.53 -1.34
N LYS A 98 -6.75 -4.86 -2.31
CA LYS A 98 -6.38 -5.69 -3.47
C LYS A 98 -5.37 -5.03 -4.40
N LEU A 99 -5.51 -3.75 -4.65
CA LEU A 99 -4.59 -3.02 -5.51
C LEU A 99 -3.18 -2.94 -4.90
N ALA A 100 -3.07 -3.04 -3.57
CA ALA A 100 -1.82 -3.11 -2.82
C ALA A 100 -0.73 -2.14 -3.35
N PHE A 101 -1.15 -0.95 -3.82
CA PHE A 101 -0.24 0.05 -4.34
C PHE A 101 0.63 0.65 -3.23
N GLY A 102 1.85 1.09 -3.60
CA GLY A 102 2.77 1.84 -2.75
C GLY A 102 3.84 0.99 -2.11
N LEU A 103 4.57 1.66 -1.22
CA LEU A 103 5.70 1.12 -0.51
C LEU A 103 5.32 0.88 0.96
N CYS A 104 5.95 -0.10 1.56
CA CYS A 104 5.88 -0.34 2.99
C CYS A 104 7.25 -0.71 3.53
N THR A 105 7.44 -0.45 4.80
CA THR A 105 8.61 -0.90 5.55
C THR A 105 8.14 -1.92 6.57
N LEU A 106 8.72 -3.12 6.50
CA LEU A 106 8.53 -4.17 7.48
C LEU A 106 9.68 -4.10 8.48
N SER A 107 9.34 -4.11 9.76
CA SER A 107 10.29 -4.23 10.87
C SER A 107 10.03 -5.56 11.57
N VAL A 108 11.03 -6.42 11.55
CA VAL A 108 10.97 -7.78 12.09
C VAL A 108 11.87 -7.84 13.31
N ILE A 109 11.32 -8.15 14.48
CA ILE A 109 12.07 -8.22 15.74
C ILE A 109 12.27 -9.69 16.10
N ALA A 110 13.48 -10.19 15.89
CA ALA A 110 13.85 -11.56 16.20
C ALA A 110 14.52 -11.65 17.59
N MET A 111 14.14 -12.67 18.35
CA MET A 111 14.69 -12.91 19.70
C MET A 111 16.02 -13.62 19.66
N ASN A 112 16.33 -14.31 18.55
CA ASN A 112 17.56 -15.09 18.35
C ASN A 112 18.30 -14.53 17.14
N SER A 113 19.55 -14.10 17.35
CA SER A 113 20.42 -13.55 16.31
C SER A 113 20.66 -14.55 15.16
N GLU A 114 20.80 -15.84 15.45
CA GLU A 114 21.02 -16.88 14.45
C GLU A 114 19.82 -17.00 13.49
N ARG A 115 18.59 -17.02 14.05
CA ARG A 115 17.36 -17.02 13.25
C ARG A 115 17.18 -15.73 12.46
N ALA A 116 17.54 -14.60 13.06
CA ALA A 116 17.52 -13.31 12.36
C ALA A 116 18.41 -13.32 11.12
N GLN A 117 19.62 -13.85 11.24
CA GLN A 117 20.56 -13.97 10.13
C GLN A 117 20.05 -14.94 9.04
N THR A 118 19.43 -16.06 9.44
CA THR A 118 18.79 -16.97 8.49
C THR A 118 17.66 -16.28 7.73
N ILE A 119 16.77 -15.57 8.42
CA ILE A 119 15.68 -14.79 7.79
C ILE A 119 16.27 -13.74 6.84
N ALA A 120 17.30 -13.01 7.27
CA ALA A 120 17.94 -12.00 6.44
C ALA A 120 18.57 -12.60 5.17
N HIS A 121 19.19 -13.78 5.29
CA HIS A 121 19.78 -14.50 4.16
C HIS A 121 18.70 -14.93 3.16
N GLU A 122 17.63 -15.59 3.62
CA GLU A 122 16.52 -16.03 2.76
C GLU A 122 15.84 -14.87 2.03
N LEU A 123 15.63 -13.76 2.73
CA LEU A 123 15.05 -12.56 2.13
C LEU A 123 15.97 -11.93 1.08
N ARG A 124 17.28 -11.86 1.35
CA ARG A 124 18.28 -11.38 0.39
C ARG A 124 18.36 -12.28 -0.83
N TYR A 125 18.37 -13.61 -0.61
CA TYR A 125 18.32 -14.59 -1.70
C TYR A 125 17.07 -14.45 -2.56
N SER A 126 15.93 -14.09 -1.95
CA SER A 126 14.69 -13.78 -2.65
C SER A 126 14.68 -12.37 -3.30
N GLY A 127 15.78 -11.62 -3.26
CA GLY A 127 15.97 -10.34 -3.90
C GLY A 127 15.42 -9.14 -3.11
N PHE A 128 15.24 -9.25 -1.80
CA PHE A 128 14.85 -8.12 -0.95
C PHE A 128 16.06 -7.51 -0.25
N ALA A 129 16.12 -6.17 -0.20
CA ALA A 129 17.10 -5.47 0.61
C ALA A 129 16.73 -5.58 2.09
N VAL A 130 17.65 -6.07 2.91
CA VAL A 130 17.45 -6.24 4.34
C VAL A 130 18.58 -5.55 5.10
N THR A 131 18.22 -4.62 5.95
CA THR A 131 19.13 -3.98 6.91
C THR A 131 18.94 -4.62 8.28
N THR A 132 20.02 -5.01 8.93
CA THR A 132 20.02 -5.60 10.26
C THR A 132 20.57 -4.59 11.29
N MET A 133 19.95 -4.55 12.47
CA MET A 133 20.36 -3.73 13.59
C MET A 133 20.29 -4.54 14.89
N GLN A 134 21.27 -4.40 15.75
CA GLN A 134 21.23 -4.96 17.11
C GLN A 134 20.34 -4.09 18.00
N ALA A 135 19.55 -4.74 18.84
CA ALA A 135 18.64 -4.09 19.78
C ALA A 135 18.62 -4.87 21.13
N GLU A 136 18.07 -4.25 22.14
CA GLU A 136 17.87 -4.86 23.44
C GLU A 136 16.38 -4.92 23.78
N GLY A 137 15.95 -6.04 24.32
CA GLY A 137 14.59 -6.23 24.83
C GLY A 137 14.44 -5.72 26.27
N ILE A 138 13.21 -5.75 26.80
CA ILE A 138 12.85 -5.24 28.12
C ILE A 138 13.66 -5.86 29.27
N SER A 139 14.18 -7.08 29.10
CA SER A 139 15.00 -7.80 30.07
C SER A 139 16.51 -7.71 29.78
N GLY A 140 16.96 -6.76 28.94
CA GLY A 140 18.36 -6.66 28.51
C GLY A 140 18.80 -7.76 27.54
N ASN A 141 17.88 -8.62 27.09
CA ASN A 141 18.20 -9.67 26.14
C ASN A 141 18.52 -9.08 24.78
N LYS A 142 19.60 -9.55 24.17
CA LYS A 142 19.98 -9.15 22.80
C LYS A 142 18.92 -9.59 21.80
N ARG A 143 18.51 -8.67 20.96
CA ARG A 143 17.57 -8.89 19.86
C ARG A 143 18.18 -8.36 18.57
N GLU A 144 17.63 -8.79 17.45
CA GLU A 144 18.01 -8.27 16.15
C GLU A 144 16.77 -7.78 15.42
N ILE A 145 16.84 -6.55 14.88
CA ILE A 145 15.79 -5.94 14.09
C ILE A 145 16.20 -6.00 12.63
N LEU A 146 15.32 -6.60 11.82
CA LEU A 146 15.45 -6.61 10.36
C LEU A 146 14.50 -5.58 9.78
N THR A 147 15.02 -4.67 8.98
CA THR A 147 14.23 -3.64 8.29
C THR A 147 14.24 -3.91 6.79
N ILE A 148 13.05 -4.08 6.22
CA ILE A 148 12.85 -4.40 4.81
C ILE A 148 11.92 -3.35 4.21
N THR A 149 12.36 -2.60 3.21
CA THR A 149 11.50 -1.71 2.43
C THR A 149 11.15 -2.37 1.10
N ALA A 150 9.86 -2.59 0.88
CA ALA A 150 9.38 -3.28 -0.31
C ALA A 150 8.06 -2.69 -0.82
N ARG A 151 7.65 -3.09 -2.02
CA ARG A 151 6.29 -2.79 -2.49
C ARG A 151 5.27 -3.63 -1.73
N ARG A 152 4.14 -3.02 -1.39
CA ARG A 152 3.06 -3.65 -0.63
C ARG A 152 2.60 -4.99 -1.23
N LYS A 153 2.65 -5.17 -2.54
CA LYS A 153 2.31 -6.43 -3.21
C LYS A 153 3.19 -7.62 -2.80
N TYR A 154 4.40 -7.36 -2.31
CA TYR A 154 5.33 -8.42 -1.86
C TYR A 154 5.27 -8.72 -0.36
N VAL A 155 4.42 -8.02 0.39
CA VAL A 155 4.31 -8.19 1.85
C VAL A 155 3.98 -9.63 2.22
N GLN A 156 3.04 -10.27 1.51
CA GLN A 156 2.65 -11.66 1.79
C GLN A 156 3.79 -12.64 1.51
N GLU A 157 4.55 -12.43 0.45
CA GLU A 157 5.75 -13.23 0.12
C GLU A 157 6.81 -13.10 1.22
N ILE A 158 7.08 -11.88 1.66
CA ILE A 158 8.04 -11.60 2.75
C ILE A 158 7.60 -12.27 4.06
N ILE A 159 6.32 -12.14 4.43
CA ILE A 159 5.76 -12.76 5.64
C ILE A 159 5.87 -14.29 5.57
N GLN A 160 5.61 -14.89 4.41
CA GLN A 160 5.74 -16.34 4.24
C GLN A 160 7.18 -16.81 4.46
N ILE A 161 8.16 -16.11 3.88
CA ILE A 161 9.58 -16.42 4.08
C ILE A 161 9.95 -16.34 5.57
N ILE A 162 9.52 -15.29 6.25
CA ILE A 162 9.80 -15.10 7.67
C ILE A 162 9.15 -16.21 8.52
N ASN A 163 7.86 -16.49 8.29
CA ASN A 163 7.13 -17.49 9.07
C ASN A 163 7.65 -18.91 8.86
N ASN A 164 8.23 -19.22 7.70
CA ASN A 164 8.85 -20.51 7.45
C ASN A 164 10.09 -20.73 8.33
N THR A 165 10.80 -19.67 8.69
CA THR A 165 12.01 -19.73 9.53
C THR A 165 11.68 -19.56 11.01
N ASP A 166 10.83 -18.59 11.35
CA ASP A 166 10.41 -18.33 12.73
C ASP A 166 8.96 -17.78 12.77
N PRO A 167 7.97 -18.63 13.07
CA PRO A 167 6.56 -18.21 13.11
C PRO A 167 6.19 -17.35 14.33
N HIS A 168 7.08 -17.19 15.30
CA HIS A 168 6.82 -16.43 16.53
C HIS A 168 7.46 -15.04 16.54
N VAL A 169 8.08 -14.64 15.45
CA VAL A 169 8.73 -13.35 15.34
C VAL A 169 7.69 -12.22 15.22
N MET A 170 7.96 -11.09 15.85
CA MET A 170 7.09 -9.91 15.76
C MET A 170 7.36 -9.16 14.44
N ILE A 171 6.33 -8.98 13.65
CA ILE A 171 6.39 -8.25 12.37
C ILE A 171 5.52 -6.99 12.49
N THR A 172 6.11 -5.82 12.27
CA THR A 172 5.39 -4.55 12.17
C THR A 172 5.46 -4.05 10.74
N ILE A 173 4.33 -3.62 10.18
CA ILE A 173 4.23 -3.11 8.81
C ILE A 173 3.82 -1.65 8.87
N ALA A 174 4.65 -0.76 8.35
CA ALA A 174 4.37 0.65 8.25
C ALA A 174 4.25 1.08 6.78
N MET A 175 3.26 1.91 6.46
CA MET A 175 3.14 2.51 5.14
C MET A 175 4.21 3.57 4.96
N THR A 176 4.90 3.53 3.81
CA THR A 176 5.96 4.47 3.47
C THR A 176 5.50 5.35 2.32
N SER A 177 5.44 6.66 2.55
CA SER A 177 4.93 7.60 1.56
C SER A 177 5.89 7.79 0.38
N SER A 178 7.21 7.82 0.64
CA SER A 178 8.22 7.98 -0.40
C SER A 178 9.56 7.38 0.02
N VAL A 179 10.32 6.88 -0.95
CA VAL A 179 11.69 6.41 -0.78
C VAL A 179 12.56 7.04 -1.86
N LYS A 180 13.66 7.67 -1.46
CA LYS A 180 14.67 8.22 -2.36
C LYS A 180 15.96 7.42 -2.24
N GLY A 181 16.36 6.77 -3.33
CA GLY A 181 17.56 5.89 -3.35
C GLY A 181 17.26 4.47 -2.84
N GLY A 182 18.32 3.69 -2.69
CA GLY A 182 18.26 2.32 -2.23
C GLY A 182 17.77 1.32 -3.30
N PHE A 183 17.76 0.05 -2.91
CA PHE A 183 17.39 -1.08 -3.75
C PHE A 183 15.91 -1.46 -3.51
N LEU A 184 15.14 -1.58 -4.60
CA LEU A 184 13.76 -2.08 -4.58
C LEU A 184 13.60 -3.16 -5.64
N LYS A 185 13.12 -4.36 -5.27
CA LYS A 185 12.98 -5.56 -6.11
C LYS A 185 12.35 -5.31 -7.49
N ASP A 186 11.47 -4.33 -7.66
CA ASP A 186 10.79 -4.04 -8.94
C ASP A 186 11.51 -3.06 -9.87
N LYS A 187 12.57 -2.40 -9.41
CA LYS A 187 13.38 -1.55 -10.30
C LYS A 187 14.34 -2.34 -11.17
N VAL A 188 14.55 -3.58 -10.80
CA VAL A 188 15.33 -4.53 -11.60
C VAL A 188 14.35 -5.25 -12.51
N LYS A 189 14.19 -4.79 -13.76
CA LYS A 189 13.77 -5.67 -14.84
C LYS A 189 14.67 -6.90 -14.74
N LYS A 190 14.09 -8.10 -14.77
CA LYS A 190 14.67 -9.43 -14.83
C LYS A 190 15.93 -9.52 -15.72
N HIS A 191 16.93 -8.74 -15.36
CA HIS A 191 18.29 -8.89 -15.75
C HIS A 191 18.93 -9.46 -14.49
N GLU A 192 19.42 -10.67 -14.57
CA GLU A 192 20.30 -11.25 -13.56
C GLU A 192 21.39 -10.22 -13.25
N MET A 193 21.08 -9.29 -12.35
CA MET A 193 22.13 -8.50 -11.74
C MET A 193 22.77 -9.46 -10.75
N ASP A 194 23.86 -10.06 -11.21
CA ASP A 194 24.72 -10.86 -10.38
C ASP A 194 24.99 -10.02 -9.11
N ILE A 195 24.61 -10.56 -7.95
CA ILE A 195 24.86 -9.92 -6.65
C ILE A 195 26.34 -9.54 -6.55
N THR A 196 27.21 -10.30 -7.22
CA THR A 196 28.64 -10.05 -7.40
C THR A 196 28.92 -8.72 -8.10
N GLU A 197 28.16 -8.33 -9.12
CA GLU A 197 28.31 -7.06 -9.84
C GLU A 197 27.84 -5.88 -8.99
N PHE A 198 26.75 -6.04 -8.23
CA PHE A 198 26.29 -5.02 -7.29
C PHE A 198 27.28 -4.78 -6.15
N LEU A 199 27.85 -5.85 -5.58
CA LEU A 199 28.89 -5.77 -4.54
C LEU A 199 30.19 -5.20 -5.07
N ALA A 200 30.53 -5.48 -6.33
CA ALA A 200 31.72 -4.87 -6.97
C ALA A 200 31.57 -3.35 -7.21
N GLN A 201 30.34 -2.90 -7.49
CA GLN A 201 30.05 -1.45 -7.66
C GLN A 201 29.86 -0.69 -6.34
N ASN A 202 29.58 -1.41 -5.24
CA ASN A 202 29.42 -0.86 -3.90
C ASN A 202 30.23 -1.70 -2.90
N PRO A 203 31.57 -1.60 -2.92
CA PRO A 203 32.40 -2.29 -1.94
C PRO A 203 32.01 -1.83 -0.53
N ALA A 204 31.94 -2.78 0.39
CA ALA A 204 31.74 -2.45 1.80
C ALA A 204 32.81 -1.44 2.26
N PRO A 205 32.45 -0.45 3.12
CA PRO A 205 33.44 0.44 3.70
C PRO A 205 34.56 -0.39 4.32
N GLN A 206 35.80 -0.13 3.92
CA GLN A 206 36.94 -0.78 4.57
C GLN A 206 36.91 -0.36 6.04
N GLU A 207 36.86 -1.30 6.94
CA GLU A 207 37.12 -1.07 8.36
C GLU A 207 38.52 -0.42 8.45
N GLU A 208 38.56 0.86 8.74
CA GLU A 208 39.79 1.50 9.17
C GLU A 208 40.24 0.82 10.47
N THR A 209 41.19 -0.09 10.36
CA THR A 209 41.88 -0.64 11.52
C THR A 209 42.59 0.51 12.21
N HIS A 210 41.97 1.08 13.23
CA HIS A 210 42.66 1.88 14.20
C HIS A 210 43.68 0.99 14.88
N THR A 211 44.88 0.98 14.32
CA THR A 211 46.09 0.49 15.02
C THR A 211 46.35 1.51 16.11
N GLU A 212 45.92 1.24 17.33
CA GLU A 212 46.37 1.91 18.51
C GLU A 212 47.87 1.65 18.60
N ALA A 213 48.65 2.70 18.28
CA ALA A 213 50.03 2.75 18.59
C ALA A 213 50.16 2.98 20.11
N GLU A 214 50.26 1.90 20.86
CA GLU A 214 50.83 1.90 22.19
C GLU A 214 52.34 2.25 22.03
N SER A 215 52.64 3.53 22.13
CA SER A 215 54.03 3.96 22.35
C SER A 215 54.32 4.02 23.84
N ASP A 216 55.02 3.01 24.31
CA ASP A 216 56.10 3.09 25.29
C ASP A 216 56.47 4.52 25.73
N GLN A 217 56.29 4.80 27.01
CA GLN A 217 57.14 5.69 27.78
C GLN A 217 57.26 5.16 29.21
N ALA A 218 58.27 4.28 29.38
CA ALA A 218 58.94 4.14 30.66
C ALA A 218 59.91 5.30 30.81
N GLU A 219 59.74 6.13 31.84
CA GLU A 219 60.80 6.64 32.73
C GLU A 219 60.16 7.43 33.88
#